data_fa4cb66afa174c4bbf1e8ec9d3eaf89d
#
_entry.id   fa4cb66afa174c4bbf1e8ec9d3eaf89d
#
_cell.length_a   1.000
_cell.length_b   1.000
_cell.length_c   1.000
_cell.angle_alpha   90.00
_cell.angle_beta   90.00
_cell.angle_gamma   90.00
#
_symmetry.space_group_name_H-M   'P 1'
#
loop_
_entity.id
_entity.type
_entity.pdbx_description
1 polymer ?
#
loop_
_entity_poly.entity_id
_entity_poly.type
_entity_poly.pdbx_seq_one_letter_code
_entity_poly.pdbx_strand_id
1 'polypeptide(L)'
;MIPHTHARGRGAGGAGPAVAETPHAPWRPYRAALDGAGRRLYDRIAAALRAHEATVPLDAAAGTPYGSNREKLEELVGALRNEVPEIDLASLTVVRRAARGGSSAGDAVRLEVGYADDAALAAERLRTMEEQARRALAATRVRTRGQDHLTALCLHDWLLERCVYEKGAPHAHDAVGALVLGRAVCDGIARAYKFLCDRAGIPCAIVTGYDRASDGGHAWNAIYVAGRWSHVDPTDDLPACRDDRPSRAYFGLSDEQVLRSRSIDSACPACPQGLGYFESLGMVAGGAGELGRLVGRRLARGTSAFEVKLAGPLAYGADAGAEAPGVGEAVKRACAERGAQTCRTTLQGMDVALVEVCEGRAS
;
A
#
# COMPACT_ATOMS: atom_id res chain seq x y z
N MET A 1 -14.68 -16.95 -1.21
CA MET A 1 -14.58 -16.51 0.20
C MET A 1 -13.51 -17.38 0.86
N ILE A 2 -12.27 -16.88 0.99
CA ILE A 2 -11.16 -17.61 1.62
C ILE A 2 -11.16 -17.20 3.10
N PRO A 3 -11.21 -18.14 4.06
CA PRO A 3 -11.24 -17.79 5.48
C PRO A 3 -9.91 -17.18 5.90
N HIS A 4 -9.97 -16.00 6.52
CA HIS A 4 -8.84 -15.38 7.20
C HIS A 4 -8.55 -16.15 8.48
N THR A 5 -7.45 -16.89 8.51
CA THR A 5 -6.95 -17.51 9.72
C THR A 5 -6.12 -16.50 10.52
N HIS A 6 -6.59 -16.16 11.71
CA HIS A 6 -5.87 -15.31 12.67
C HIS A 6 -4.65 -16.06 13.23
N ALA A 7 -3.48 -15.83 12.67
CA ALA A 7 -2.23 -16.23 13.31
C ALA A 7 -1.78 -15.10 14.26
N ARG A 8 -1.85 -15.33 15.57
CA ARG A 8 -1.27 -14.42 16.58
C ARG A 8 0.27 -14.55 16.53
N GLY A 9 0.90 -13.75 15.68
CA GLY A 9 2.35 -13.59 15.63
C GLY A 9 2.84 -12.75 16.80
N ARG A 10 3.62 -13.33 17.71
CA ARG A 10 4.40 -12.58 18.71
C ARG A 10 5.46 -11.77 17.98
N GLY A 11 5.44 -10.44 18.18
CA GLY A 11 6.42 -9.55 17.61
C GLY A 11 7.84 -9.91 18.07
N ALA A 12 8.66 -10.32 17.13
CA ALA A 12 10.10 -10.34 17.30
C ALA A 12 10.61 -8.97 16.82
N GLY A 13 11.07 -8.15 17.76
CA GLY A 13 11.83 -6.93 17.44
C GLY A 13 13.11 -7.33 16.71
N GLY A 14 13.08 -7.36 15.39
CA GLY A 14 14.22 -7.63 14.54
C GLY A 14 14.80 -6.30 14.06
N ALA A 15 16.12 -6.12 14.18
CA ALA A 15 16.86 -5.09 13.48
C ALA A 15 16.49 -5.16 11.99
N GLY A 16 16.21 -4.00 11.37
CA GLY A 16 15.82 -3.93 9.96
C GLY A 16 16.82 -4.72 9.10
N PRO A 17 16.33 -5.38 8.06
CA PRO A 17 17.19 -6.19 7.22
C PRO A 17 18.30 -5.34 6.63
N ALA A 18 19.52 -5.89 6.62
CA ALA A 18 20.64 -5.27 5.91
C ALA A 18 20.21 -4.98 4.47
N VAL A 19 20.45 -3.75 4.01
CA VAL A 19 20.11 -3.30 2.66
C VAL A 19 20.72 -4.29 1.68
N ALA A 20 19.87 -4.89 0.84
CA ALA A 20 20.34 -5.77 -0.22
C ALA A 20 21.29 -5.00 -1.15
N GLU A 21 22.48 -5.56 -1.41
CA GLU A 21 23.55 -4.94 -2.18
C GLU A 21 23.26 -4.72 -3.67
N THR A 22 22.04 -5.04 -4.14
CA THR A 22 21.63 -4.82 -5.53
C THR A 22 20.50 -3.79 -5.59
N PRO A 23 20.73 -2.61 -6.19
CA PRO A 23 19.79 -1.49 -6.18
C PRO A 23 18.43 -1.71 -6.87
N HIS A 24 18.21 -2.89 -7.47
CA HIS A 24 17.01 -3.15 -8.30
C HIS A 24 16.33 -4.50 -8.05
N ALA A 25 16.70 -5.23 -7.00
CA ALA A 25 16.01 -6.49 -6.68
C ALA A 25 14.74 -6.20 -5.85
N PRO A 26 13.58 -6.77 -6.22
CA PRO A 26 12.37 -6.67 -5.41
C PRO A 26 12.60 -7.15 -3.97
N TRP A 27 12.09 -6.42 -2.99
CA TRP A 27 12.24 -6.78 -1.59
C TRP A 27 11.33 -7.96 -1.24
N ARG A 28 11.92 -9.09 -0.82
CA ARG A 28 11.25 -10.35 -0.54
C ARG A 28 11.76 -10.97 0.76
N PRO A 29 11.37 -10.42 1.91
CA PRO A 29 11.88 -10.83 3.21
C PRO A 29 11.49 -12.25 3.60
N TYR A 30 10.28 -12.71 3.26
CA TYR A 30 9.85 -14.07 3.54
C TYR A 30 10.71 -15.07 2.78
N ARG A 31 10.90 -14.87 1.46
CA ARG A 31 11.81 -15.68 0.66
C ARG A 31 13.24 -15.69 1.23
N ALA A 32 13.72 -14.54 1.67
CA ALA A 32 15.07 -14.40 2.22
C ALA A 32 15.24 -15.18 3.55
N ALA A 33 14.19 -15.25 4.37
CA ALA A 33 14.19 -15.96 5.65
C ALA A 33 14.06 -17.49 5.51
N LEU A 34 13.63 -18.00 4.35
CA LEU A 34 13.49 -19.43 4.10
C LEU A 34 14.85 -20.14 4.10
N ASP A 35 14.86 -21.40 4.51
CA ASP A 35 15.99 -22.30 4.29
C ASP A 35 16.17 -22.64 2.80
N GLY A 36 17.23 -23.39 2.46
CA GLY A 36 17.52 -23.73 1.07
C GLY A 36 16.41 -24.53 0.38
N ALA A 37 15.69 -25.39 1.10
CA ALA A 37 14.58 -26.19 0.55
C ALA A 37 13.35 -25.31 0.34
N GLY A 38 13.01 -24.49 1.32
CA GLY A 38 11.91 -23.52 1.24
C GLY A 38 12.11 -22.53 0.11
N ARG A 39 13.32 -21.98 -0.07
CA ARG A 39 13.62 -21.06 -1.20
C ARG A 39 13.41 -21.72 -2.57
N ARG A 40 13.88 -22.95 -2.74
CA ARG A 40 13.67 -23.69 -4.01
C ARG A 40 12.19 -23.93 -4.28
N LEU A 41 11.43 -24.28 -3.24
CA LEU A 41 9.99 -24.48 -3.35
C LEU A 41 9.27 -23.17 -3.69
N TYR A 42 9.58 -22.08 -3.00
CA TYR A 42 9.07 -20.74 -3.26
C TYR A 42 9.32 -20.31 -4.72
N ASP A 43 10.59 -20.43 -5.18
CA ASP A 43 10.98 -20.04 -6.54
C ASP A 43 10.29 -20.89 -7.61
N ARG A 44 10.13 -22.21 -7.36
CA ARG A 44 9.41 -23.09 -8.26
C ARG A 44 7.93 -22.73 -8.37
N ILE A 45 7.25 -22.50 -7.23
CA ILE A 45 5.85 -22.07 -7.24
C ILE A 45 5.73 -20.71 -7.94
N ALA A 46 6.57 -19.75 -7.62
CA ALA A 46 6.57 -18.44 -8.26
C ALA A 46 6.77 -18.55 -9.79
N ALA A 47 7.67 -19.41 -10.25
CA ALA A 47 7.91 -19.65 -11.67
C ALA A 47 6.69 -20.29 -12.36
N ALA A 48 6.10 -21.30 -11.74
CA ALA A 48 4.90 -21.99 -12.26
C ALA A 48 3.70 -21.03 -12.35
N LEU A 49 3.48 -20.19 -11.34
CA LEU A 49 2.41 -19.21 -11.35
C LEU A 49 2.62 -18.14 -12.44
N ARG A 50 3.85 -17.68 -12.66
CA ARG A 50 4.17 -16.76 -13.77
C ARG A 50 4.02 -17.43 -15.15
N ALA A 51 4.28 -18.73 -15.23
CA ALA A 51 4.05 -19.54 -16.44
C ALA A 51 2.57 -19.92 -16.64
N HIS A 52 1.69 -19.52 -15.72
CA HIS A 52 0.26 -19.80 -15.77
C HIS A 52 -0.06 -21.31 -15.72
N GLU A 53 0.73 -22.08 -14.94
CA GLU A 53 0.51 -23.51 -14.79
C GLU A 53 -0.72 -23.78 -13.89
N ALA A 54 -1.71 -24.48 -14.39
CA ALA A 54 -2.91 -24.83 -13.61
C ALA A 54 -2.64 -25.87 -12.51
N THR A 55 -1.54 -26.60 -12.60
CA THR A 55 -1.15 -27.60 -11.61
C THR A 55 0.33 -27.54 -11.34
N VAL A 56 0.71 -27.32 -10.08
CA VAL A 56 2.12 -27.27 -9.65
C VAL A 56 2.41 -28.50 -8.79
N PRO A 57 3.16 -29.49 -9.27
CA PRO A 57 3.59 -30.63 -8.43
C PRO A 57 4.54 -30.16 -7.33
N LEU A 58 4.30 -30.66 -6.11
CA LEU A 58 5.09 -30.33 -4.93
C LEU A 58 5.99 -31.49 -4.47
N ASP A 59 6.38 -32.37 -5.38
CA ASP A 59 7.22 -33.53 -5.07
C ASP A 59 8.56 -33.09 -4.44
N ALA A 60 9.07 -31.93 -4.81
CA ALA A 60 10.23 -31.30 -4.20
C ALA A 60 10.01 -30.91 -2.73
N ALA A 61 8.76 -30.85 -2.28
CA ALA A 61 8.42 -30.64 -0.87
C ALA A 61 8.35 -31.97 -0.06
N ALA A 62 8.38 -33.13 -0.74
CA ALA A 62 8.43 -34.43 -0.08
C ALA A 62 9.68 -34.52 0.82
N GLY A 63 9.48 -34.83 2.10
CA GLY A 63 10.55 -34.84 3.09
C GLY A 63 10.95 -33.46 3.66
N THR A 64 10.27 -32.38 3.27
CA THR A 64 10.42 -31.05 3.86
C THR A 64 9.24 -30.72 4.79
N PRO A 65 9.39 -29.76 5.71
CA PRO A 65 8.27 -29.28 6.55
C PRO A 65 7.06 -28.78 5.74
N TYR A 66 7.27 -28.35 4.49
CA TYR A 66 6.23 -27.85 3.59
C TYR A 66 5.38 -28.98 2.95
N GLY A 67 5.97 -30.17 2.72
CA GLY A 67 5.26 -31.31 2.14
C GLY A 67 4.31 -31.99 3.12
N SER A 68 4.60 -31.95 4.42
CA SER A 68 3.82 -32.59 5.47
C SER A 68 2.86 -31.65 6.21
N ASN A 69 3.12 -30.33 6.18
CA ASN A 69 2.36 -29.32 6.91
C ASN A 69 1.63 -28.37 5.96
N ARG A 70 0.30 -28.51 5.91
CA ARG A 70 -0.58 -27.68 5.08
C ARG A 70 -0.49 -26.19 5.44
N GLU A 71 -0.43 -25.88 6.74
CA GLU A 71 -0.38 -24.50 7.24
C GLU A 71 0.87 -23.78 6.75
N LYS A 72 2.05 -24.44 6.81
CA LYS A 72 3.30 -23.89 6.29
C LYS A 72 3.27 -23.65 4.77
N LEU A 73 2.59 -24.51 4.05
CA LEU A 73 2.43 -24.33 2.61
C LEU A 73 1.49 -23.15 2.27
N GLU A 74 0.39 -23.04 3.02
CA GLU A 74 -0.55 -21.90 2.90
C GLU A 74 0.13 -20.59 3.28
N GLU A 75 0.96 -20.58 4.33
CA GLU A 75 1.80 -19.43 4.73
C GLU A 75 2.78 -19.03 3.60
N LEU A 76 3.50 -20.01 3.03
CA LEU A 76 4.43 -19.76 1.94
C LEU A 76 3.74 -19.16 0.71
N VAL A 77 2.57 -19.69 0.34
CA VAL A 77 1.79 -19.18 -0.80
C VAL A 77 1.22 -17.78 -0.51
N GLY A 78 0.74 -17.55 0.70
CA GLY A 78 0.28 -16.23 1.14
C GLY A 78 1.38 -15.18 1.08
N ALA A 79 2.57 -15.54 1.59
CA ALA A 79 3.74 -14.68 1.51
C ALA A 79 4.20 -14.43 0.06
N LEU A 80 4.20 -15.47 -0.76
CA LEU A 80 4.52 -15.34 -2.20
C LEU A 80 3.57 -14.36 -2.90
N ARG A 81 2.28 -14.46 -2.62
CA ARG A 81 1.27 -13.54 -3.15
C ARG A 81 1.54 -12.08 -2.77
N ASN A 82 2.03 -11.85 -1.55
CA ASN A 82 2.36 -10.50 -1.07
C ASN A 82 3.71 -9.99 -1.63
N GLU A 83 4.65 -10.89 -1.91
CA GLU A 83 5.98 -10.53 -2.41
C GLU A 83 6.06 -10.44 -3.93
N VAL A 84 5.12 -11.04 -4.67
CA VAL A 84 5.09 -11.12 -6.14
C VAL A 84 3.77 -10.55 -6.66
N PRO A 85 3.64 -9.22 -6.71
CA PRO A 85 2.38 -8.54 -6.97
C PRO A 85 1.84 -8.74 -8.40
N GLU A 86 2.67 -9.22 -9.32
CA GLU A 86 2.28 -9.52 -10.71
C GLU A 86 1.52 -10.84 -10.86
N ILE A 87 1.42 -11.66 -9.80
CA ILE A 87 0.71 -12.94 -9.86
C ILE A 87 -0.79 -12.71 -9.66
N ASP A 88 -1.57 -13.07 -10.68
CA ASP A 88 -3.02 -13.08 -10.65
C ASP A 88 -3.52 -14.47 -10.24
N LEU A 89 -4.15 -14.56 -9.08
CA LEU A 89 -4.72 -15.81 -8.54
C LEU A 89 -6.19 -15.62 -8.20
N ALA A 90 -7.07 -16.31 -8.93
CA ALA A 90 -8.49 -16.40 -8.58
C ALA A 90 -8.72 -17.42 -7.44
N SER A 91 -8.02 -18.55 -7.50
CA SER A 91 -8.10 -19.59 -6.46
C SER A 91 -6.83 -20.41 -6.37
N LEU A 92 -6.59 -21.01 -5.20
CA LEU A 92 -5.49 -21.92 -4.98
C LEU A 92 -5.94 -23.02 -4.01
N THR A 93 -5.73 -24.27 -4.39
CA THR A 93 -6.12 -25.44 -3.59
C THR A 93 -4.94 -26.40 -3.47
N VAL A 94 -4.65 -26.83 -2.24
CA VAL A 94 -3.69 -27.89 -1.98
C VAL A 94 -4.39 -29.24 -2.07
N VAL A 95 -4.00 -30.06 -3.03
CA VAL A 95 -4.55 -31.40 -3.22
C VAL A 95 -3.52 -32.46 -2.81
N ARG A 96 -3.92 -33.35 -1.92
CA ARG A 96 -3.15 -34.54 -1.51
C ARG A 96 -3.81 -35.78 -2.10
N ARG A 97 -3.05 -36.59 -2.79
CA ARG A 97 -3.48 -37.89 -3.27
C ARG A 97 -2.75 -38.97 -2.51
N ALA A 98 -3.49 -39.74 -1.71
CA ALA A 98 -2.94 -40.86 -0.98
C ALA A 98 -2.37 -41.90 -1.95
N ALA A 99 -1.19 -42.44 -1.64
CA ALA A 99 -0.61 -43.56 -2.36
C ALA A 99 -1.49 -44.81 -2.19
N ARG A 100 -1.70 -45.54 -3.29
CA ARG A 100 -2.34 -46.86 -3.21
C ARG A 100 -1.43 -47.77 -2.40
N GLY A 101 -1.79 -48.09 -1.12
CA GLY A 101 -1.02 -49.00 -0.28
C GLY A 101 -0.72 -48.51 1.14
N GLY A 102 -1.28 -47.38 1.59
CA GLY A 102 -1.29 -46.99 2.99
C GLY A 102 0.03 -46.45 3.60
N SER A 103 1.04 -46.19 2.78
CA SER A 103 2.29 -45.54 3.21
C SER A 103 2.21 -44.05 2.94
N SER A 104 2.26 -43.21 3.96
CA SER A 104 2.28 -41.75 3.85
C SER A 104 3.50 -41.18 3.11
N ALA A 105 4.54 -41.99 2.91
CA ALA A 105 5.77 -41.61 2.18
C ALA A 105 5.60 -41.47 0.65
N GLY A 106 4.46 -41.86 0.11
CA GLY A 106 4.16 -41.81 -1.33
C GLY A 106 3.01 -40.86 -1.71
N ASP A 107 2.54 -40.04 -0.78
CA ASP A 107 1.44 -39.08 -1.08
C ASP A 107 1.94 -38.00 -2.04
N ALA A 108 1.32 -37.92 -3.22
CA ALA A 108 1.58 -36.82 -4.16
C ALA A 108 0.85 -35.56 -3.67
N VAL A 109 1.58 -34.49 -3.46
CA VAL A 109 1.02 -33.17 -3.11
C VAL A 109 1.15 -32.26 -4.32
N ARG A 110 0.07 -31.56 -4.68
CA ARG A 110 0.07 -30.59 -5.75
C ARG A 110 -0.74 -29.36 -5.39
N LEU A 111 -0.41 -28.22 -5.98
CA LEU A 111 -1.29 -27.05 -6.01
C LEU A 111 -2.14 -27.11 -7.26
N GLU A 112 -3.44 -26.92 -7.09
CA GLU A 112 -4.36 -26.62 -8.18
C GLU A 112 -4.64 -25.12 -8.16
N VAL A 113 -4.39 -24.46 -9.30
CA VAL A 113 -4.41 -23.01 -9.43
C VAL A 113 -5.50 -22.63 -10.41
N GLY A 114 -6.42 -21.77 -9.97
CA GLY A 114 -7.37 -21.10 -10.82
C GLY A 114 -6.91 -19.66 -11.05
N TYR A 115 -6.91 -19.27 -12.32
CA TYR A 115 -6.58 -17.92 -12.75
C TYR A 115 -7.85 -17.17 -13.18
N ALA A 116 -7.86 -15.85 -13.06
CA ALA A 116 -8.99 -15.04 -13.52
C ALA A 116 -9.00 -14.91 -15.05
N ASP A 117 -7.83 -14.93 -15.67
CA ASP A 117 -7.62 -14.83 -17.10
C ASP A 117 -7.05 -16.13 -17.68
N ASP A 118 -7.12 -16.29 -18.99
CA ASP A 118 -6.29 -17.26 -19.70
C ASP A 118 -4.82 -16.77 -19.80
N ALA A 119 -3.93 -17.67 -20.17
CA ALA A 119 -2.48 -17.37 -20.21
C ALA A 119 -2.11 -16.25 -21.20
N ALA A 120 -2.83 -16.13 -22.31
CA ALA A 120 -2.57 -15.12 -23.34
C ALA A 120 -2.98 -13.72 -22.84
N LEU A 121 -4.15 -13.62 -22.25
CA LEU A 121 -4.67 -12.38 -21.68
C LEU A 121 -3.86 -11.96 -20.45
N ALA A 122 -3.46 -12.90 -19.57
CA ALA A 122 -2.60 -12.63 -18.44
C ALA A 122 -1.24 -12.06 -18.88
N ALA A 123 -0.64 -12.63 -19.93
CA ALA A 123 0.61 -12.11 -20.51
C ALA A 123 0.44 -10.72 -21.13
N GLU A 124 -0.69 -10.42 -21.76
CA GLU A 124 -1.00 -9.09 -22.29
C GLU A 124 -1.14 -8.06 -21.16
N ARG A 125 -1.87 -8.40 -20.11
CA ARG A 125 -2.05 -7.54 -18.93
C ARG A 125 -0.74 -7.26 -18.21
N LEU A 126 0.12 -8.27 -18.07
CA LEU A 126 1.45 -8.07 -17.51
C LEU A 126 2.28 -7.09 -18.35
N ARG A 127 2.26 -7.21 -19.69
CA ARG A 127 2.93 -6.23 -20.58
C ARG A 127 2.37 -4.82 -20.38
N THR A 128 1.06 -4.69 -20.21
CA THR A 128 0.41 -3.39 -19.94
C THR A 128 0.85 -2.84 -18.59
N MET A 129 0.89 -3.65 -17.53
CA MET A 129 1.39 -3.24 -16.20
C MET A 129 2.85 -2.74 -16.28
N GLU A 130 3.73 -3.45 -17.00
CA GLU A 130 5.13 -3.04 -17.22
C GLU A 130 5.23 -1.72 -17.99
N GLU A 131 4.35 -1.50 -18.97
CA GLU A 131 4.27 -0.22 -19.67
C GLU A 131 3.82 0.91 -18.76
N GLN A 132 2.81 0.68 -17.90
CA GLN A 132 2.35 1.67 -16.92
C GLN A 132 3.46 1.99 -15.91
N ALA A 133 4.20 1.00 -15.42
CA ALA A 133 5.35 1.23 -14.54
C ALA A 133 6.44 2.07 -15.22
N ARG A 134 6.77 1.78 -16.49
CA ARG A 134 7.73 2.60 -17.25
C ARG A 134 7.27 4.05 -17.40
N ARG A 135 5.97 4.27 -17.67
CA ARG A 135 5.38 5.63 -17.75
C ARG A 135 5.44 6.35 -16.41
N ALA A 136 5.07 5.68 -15.32
CA ALA A 136 5.15 6.22 -13.98
C ALA A 136 6.59 6.64 -13.65
N LEU A 137 7.58 5.75 -13.86
CA LEU A 137 8.98 6.03 -13.62
C LEU A 137 9.54 7.16 -14.49
N ALA A 138 9.15 7.23 -15.77
CA ALA A 138 9.54 8.32 -16.64
C ALA A 138 9.01 9.68 -16.16
N ALA A 139 7.75 9.70 -15.69
CA ALA A 139 7.14 10.90 -15.13
C ALA A 139 7.80 11.34 -13.80
N THR A 140 8.33 10.41 -13.01
CA THR A 140 8.98 10.71 -11.73
C THR A 140 10.42 11.19 -11.88
N ARG A 141 11.21 10.63 -12.79
CA ARG A 141 12.66 10.90 -12.95
C ARG A 141 13.00 12.39 -13.08
N VAL A 142 12.19 13.15 -13.81
CA VAL A 142 12.40 14.58 -14.01
C VAL A 142 12.14 15.38 -12.72
N ARG A 143 11.22 14.90 -11.88
CA ARG A 143 10.74 15.59 -10.67
C ARG A 143 11.58 15.31 -9.44
N THR A 144 12.14 14.10 -9.34
CA THR A 144 12.71 13.59 -8.08
C THR A 144 14.23 13.65 -8.02
N ARG A 145 14.91 13.79 -9.16
CA ARG A 145 16.37 13.78 -9.25
C ARG A 145 17.03 12.57 -8.53
N GLY A 146 16.34 11.44 -8.49
CA GLY A 146 16.83 10.21 -7.86
C GLY A 146 16.67 10.15 -6.34
N GLN A 147 15.87 11.03 -5.73
CA GLN A 147 15.55 10.94 -4.30
C GLN A 147 14.41 9.93 -4.10
N ASP A 148 14.70 8.81 -3.41
CA ASP A 148 13.79 7.68 -3.27
C ASP A 148 12.44 8.04 -2.64
N HIS A 149 12.43 8.89 -1.60
CA HIS A 149 11.19 9.31 -0.94
C HIS A 149 10.29 10.16 -1.86
N LEU A 150 10.87 11.01 -2.72
CA LEU A 150 10.12 11.76 -3.72
C LEU A 150 9.66 10.86 -4.87
N THR A 151 10.47 9.85 -5.24
CA THR A 151 10.06 8.84 -6.21
C THR A 151 8.86 8.05 -5.69
N ALA A 152 8.91 7.56 -4.46
CA ALA A 152 7.80 6.87 -3.81
C ALA A 152 6.51 7.72 -3.78
N LEU A 153 6.62 9.00 -3.42
CA LEU A 153 5.50 9.94 -3.42
C LEU A 153 4.95 10.17 -4.84
N CYS A 154 5.80 10.36 -5.84
CA CYS A 154 5.34 10.53 -7.21
C CYS A 154 4.65 9.28 -7.77
N LEU A 155 5.11 8.07 -7.40
CA LEU A 155 4.44 6.81 -7.77
C LEU A 155 3.09 6.66 -7.07
N HIS A 156 3.00 7.07 -5.81
CA HIS A 156 1.75 7.15 -5.06
C HIS A 156 0.76 8.06 -5.78
N ASP A 157 1.10 9.33 -6.00
CA ASP A 157 0.25 10.30 -6.69
C ASP A 157 -0.16 9.81 -8.09
N TRP A 158 0.80 9.23 -8.83
CA TRP A 158 0.55 8.69 -10.17
C TRP A 158 -0.51 7.59 -10.18
N LEU A 159 -0.48 6.70 -9.16
CA LEU A 159 -1.47 5.63 -9.00
C LEU A 159 -2.85 6.22 -8.64
N LEU A 160 -2.90 7.15 -7.70
CA LEU A 160 -4.15 7.77 -7.25
C LEU A 160 -4.87 8.56 -8.36
N GLU A 161 -4.13 9.20 -9.24
CA GLU A 161 -4.69 9.90 -10.40
C GLU A 161 -5.38 8.98 -11.43
N ARG A 162 -5.14 7.66 -11.35
CA ARG A 162 -5.52 6.68 -12.39
C ARG A 162 -6.35 5.53 -11.89
N CYS A 163 -6.56 5.43 -10.59
CA CYS A 163 -7.32 4.35 -9.99
C CYS A 163 -8.47 4.91 -9.16
N VAL A 164 -9.60 4.22 -9.21
CA VAL A 164 -10.75 4.48 -8.33
C VAL A 164 -11.03 3.27 -7.47
N TYR A 165 -11.56 3.50 -6.26
CA TYR A 165 -11.97 2.41 -5.38
C TYR A 165 -13.31 1.85 -5.83
N GLU A 166 -13.35 0.58 -6.25
CA GLU A 166 -14.58 -0.07 -6.73
C GLU A 166 -14.66 -1.51 -6.25
N LYS A 167 -15.63 -1.78 -5.37
CA LYS A 167 -15.95 -3.15 -4.92
C LYS A 167 -16.63 -3.92 -6.05
N GLY A 168 -16.21 -5.17 -6.27
CA GLY A 168 -16.81 -6.04 -7.27
C GLY A 168 -16.30 -5.80 -8.71
N ALA A 169 -15.38 -4.90 -8.94
CA ALA A 169 -14.71 -4.77 -10.23
C ALA A 169 -13.93 -6.06 -10.58
N PRO A 170 -13.80 -6.41 -11.87
CA PRO A 170 -12.88 -7.46 -12.29
C PRO A 170 -11.47 -7.16 -11.80
N HIS A 171 -10.74 -8.17 -11.33
CA HIS A 171 -9.38 -7.99 -10.79
C HIS A 171 -9.26 -6.98 -9.64
N ALA A 172 -10.33 -6.74 -8.90
CA ALA A 172 -10.31 -5.76 -7.82
C ALA A 172 -9.24 -6.04 -6.74
N HIS A 173 -8.85 -7.30 -6.57
CA HIS A 173 -7.92 -7.76 -5.54
C HIS A 173 -6.48 -8.00 -6.04
N ASP A 174 -6.16 -7.62 -7.26
CA ASP A 174 -4.82 -7.75 -7.82
C ASP A 174 -4.34 -6.46 -8.51
N ALA A 175 -3.05 -6.40 -8.84
CA ALA A 175 -2.45 -5.20 -9.43
C ALA A 175 -3.00 -4.86 -10.81
N VAL A 176 -3.56 -5.84 -11.53
CA VAL A 176 -4.20 -5.65 -12.86
C VAL A 176 -5.38 -4.70 -12.73
N GLY A 177 -6.23 -4.88 -11.70
CA GLY A 177 -7.36 -4.01 -11.45
C GLY A 177 -6.96 -2.55 -11.40
N ALA A 178 -5.96 -2.22 -10.58
CA ALA A 178 -5.51 -0.84 -10.39
C ALA A 178 -4.70 -0.28 -11.58
N LEU A 179 -3.75 -1.07 -12.14
CA LEU A 179 -2.80 -0.57 -13.16
C LEU A 179 -3.32 -0.69 -14.60
N VAL A 180 -4.21 -1.63 -14.87
CA VAL A 180 -4.72 -1.88 -16.25
C VAL A 180 -6.16 -1.41 -16.39
N LEU A 181 -7.02 -1.75 -15.41
CA LEU A 181 -8.45 -1.44 -15.48
C LEU A 181 -8.81 -0.13 -14.78
N GLY A 182 -7.90 0.45 -13.99
CA GLY A 182 -8.09 1.72 -13.29
C GLY A 182 -9.09 1.64 -12.12
N ARG A 183 -9.37 0.44 -11.60
CA ARG A 183 -10.34 0.23 -10.52
C ARG A 183 -9.97 -0.99 -9.68
N ALA A 184 -9.92 -0.82 -8.37
CA ALA A 184 -9.55 -1.89 -7.44
C ALA A 184 -10.07 -1.60 -6.02
N VAL A 185 -9.92 -2.57 -5.12
CA VAL A 185 -10.04 -2.39 -3.68
C VAL A 185 -8.65 -2.30 -3.04
N CYS A 186 -8.59 -2.14 -1.73
CA CYS A 186 -7.34 -1.92 -0.97
C CYS A 186 -6.23 -2.94 -1.30
N ASP A 187 -6.57 -4.24 -1.42
CA ASP A 187 -5.60 -5.30 -1.75
C ASP A 187 -4.99 -5.09 -3.16
N GLY A 188 -5.81 -4.79 -4.17
CA GLY A 188 -5.35 -4.52 -5.53
C GLY A 188 -4.52 -3.23 -5.64
N ILE A 189 -4.93 -2.17 -4.92
CA ILE A 189 -4.20 -0.89 -4.87
C ILE A 189 -2.84 -1.07 -4.19
N ALA A 190 -2.79 -1.77 -3.05
CA ALA A 190 -1.55 -2.05 -2.34
C ALA A 190 -0.57 -2.89 -3.19
N ARG A 191 -1.08 -3.88 -3.95
CA ARG A 191 -0.29 -4.67 -4.92
C ARG A 191 0.22 -3.84 -6.07
N ALA A 192 -0.60 -2.95 -6.60
CA ALA A 192 -0.21 -2.04 -7.66
C ALA A 192 0.91 -1.09 -7.22
N TYR A 193 0.79 -0.51 -6.02
CA TYR A 193 1.82 0.36 -5.47
C TYR A 193 3.13 -0.41 -5.22
N LYS A 194 3.06 -1.63 -4.66
CA LYS A 194 4.23 -2.49 -4.52
C LYS A 194 4.87 -2.81 -5.88
N PHE A 195 4.08 -3.12 -6.91
CA PHE A 195 4.60 -3.37 -8.26
C PHE A 195 5.39 -2.17 -8.79
N LEU A 196 4.88 -0.96 -8.63
CA LEU A 196 5.57 0.27 -9.03
C LEU A 196 6.86 0.50 -8.23
N CYS A 197 6.82 0.30 -6.91
CA CYS A 197 7.98 0.40 -6.03
C CYS A 197 9.07 -0.61 -6.40
N ASP A 198 8.71 -1.87 -6.66
CA ASP A 198 9.64 -2.91 -7.07
C ASP A 198 10.37 -2.54 -8.39
N ARG A 199 9.68 -1.90 -9.34
CA ARG A 199 10.26 -1.40 -10.61
C ARG A 199 11.12 -0.14 -10.40
N ALA A 200 10.88 0.59 -9.32
CA ALA A 200 11.70 1.74 -8.91
C ALA A 200 12.93 1.34 -8.09
N GLY A 201 13.05 0.08 -7.66
CA GLY A 201 14.08 -0.38 -6.73
C GLY A 201 13.83 0.07 -5.28
N ILE A 202 12.61 0.44 -4.93
CA ILE A 202 12.20 0.85 -3.59
C ILE A 202 11.68 -0.39 -2.84
N PRO A 203 12.31 -0.79 -1.72
CA PRO A 203 11.78 -1.86 -0.90
C PRO A 203 10.37 -1.53 -0.42
N CYS A 204 9.42 -2.43 -0.69
CA CYS A 204 8.01 -2.26 -0.38
C CYS A 204 7.42 -3.57 0.11
N ALA A 205 6.73 -3.52 1.25
CA ALA A 205 5.94 -4.61 1.81
C ALA A 205 4.45 -4.32 1.62
N ILE A 206 3.64 -5.38 1.47
CA ILE A 206 2.20 -5.31 1.66
C ILE A 206 1.94 -5.63 3.13
N VAL A 207 1.19 -4.78 3.79
CA VAL A 207 0.74 -4.91 5.17
C VAL A 207 -0.75 -5.19 5.17
N THR A 208 -1.18 -6.13 5.99
CA THR A 208 -2.60 -6.41 6.18
C THR A 208 -2.98 -6.27 7.64
N GLY A 209 -4.21 -5.88 7.88
CA GLY A 209 -4.74 -5.69 9.22
C GLY A 209 -6.24 -5.43 9.20
N TYR A 210 -6.74 -4.89 10.29
CA TYR A 210 -8.14 -4.54 10.45
C TYR A 210 -8.27 -3.03 10.63
N ASP A 211 -9.12 -2.42 9.82
CA ASP A 211 -9.45 -1.00 9.93
C ASP A 211 -10.74 -0.82 10.74
N ARG A 212 -10.64 -0.05 11.84
CA ARG A 212 -11.76 0.18 12.76
C ARG A 212 -12.82 1.12 12.17
N ALA A 213 -12.45 1.99 11.25
CA ALA A 213 -13.39 2.95 10.66
C ALA A 213 -14.31 2.28 9.62
N SER A 214 -13.78 1.37 8.82
CA SER A 214 -14.54 0.60 7.82
C SER A 214 -15.11 -0.71 8.38
N ASP A 215 -14.76 -1.08 9.62
CA ASP A 215 -15.12 -2.35 10.29
C ASP A 215 -14.76 -3.57 9.44
N GLY A 216 -13.54 -3.60 8.90
CA GLY A 216 -13.14 -4.65 7.98
C GLY A 216 -11.65 -4.86 7.80
N GLY A 217 -11.33 -5.96 7.10
CA GLY A 217 -9.96 -6.22 6.66
C GLY A 217 -9.46 -5.14 5.72
N HIS A 218 -8.21 -4.74 5.87
CA HIS A 218 -7.59 -3.70 5.08
C HIS A 218 -6.16 -4.08 4.68
N ALA A 219 -5.71 -3.58 3.52
CA ALA A 219 -4.37 -3.77 3.02
C ALA A 219 -3.76 -2.44 2.58
N TRP A 220 -2.49 -2.23 2.97
CA TRP A 220 -1.71 -1.05 2.61
C TRP A 220 -0.24 -1.42 2.44
N ASN A 221 0.66 -0.47 2.43
CA ASN A 221 2.09 -0.72 2.20
C ASN A 221 2.97 -0.19 3.35
N ALA A 222 4.16 -0.76 3.49
CA ALA A 222 5.30 -0.15 4.14
C ALA A 222 6.45 -0.05 3.14
N ILE A 223 7.12 1.11 3.08
CA ILE A 223 8.24 1.38 2.16
C ILE A 223 9.51 1.73 2.92
N TYR A 224 10.67 1.38 2.37
CA TYR A 224 11.97 1.79 2.91
C TYR A 224 12.57 2.88 2.04
N VAL A 225 12.55 4.11 2.54
CA VAL A 225 13.12 5.28 1.88
C VAL A 225 13.74 6.21 2.92
N ALA A 226 14.69 7.01 2.52
CA ALA A 226 15.40 7.93 3.43
C ALA A 226 15.95 7.22 4.69
N GLY A 227 16.40 5.97 4.56
CA GLY A 227 17.02 5.19 5.63
C GLY A 227 16.06 4.62 6.69
N ARG A 228 14.75 4.60 6.44
CA ARG A 228 13.75 4.10 7.39
C ARG A 228 12.54 3.48 6.71
N TRP A 229 11.84 2.61 7.43
CA TRP A 229 10.53 2.11 7.04
C TRP A 229 9.43 3.08 7.46
N SER A 230 8.42 3.22 6.64
CA SER A 230 7.23 4.04 6.92
C SER A 230 6.03 3.47 6.20
N HIS A 231 4.85 3.59 6.79
CA HIS A 231 3.60 3.17 6.18
C HIS A 231 3.14 4.15 5.10
N VAL A 232 2.54 3.59 4.06
CA VAL A 232 1.87 4.33 2.99
C VAL A 232 0.57 3.63 2.66
N ASP A 233 -0.53 4.36 2.68
CA ASP A 233 -1.83 3.82 2.31
C ASP A 233 -2.44 4.59 1.13
N PRO A 234 -2.19 4.13 -0.10
CA PRO A 234 -2.76 4.78 -1.27
C PRO A 234 -4.29 4.70 -1.33
N THR A 235 -4.90 3.72 -0.65
CA THR A 235 -6.36 3.54 -0.67
C THR A 235 -7.06 4.67 0.09
N ASP A 236 -6.57 5.00 1.28
CA ASP A 236 -7.16 6.04 2.11
C ASP A 236 -6.77 7.46 1.65
N ASP A 237 -5.75 7.56 0.81
CA ASP A 237 -5.39 8.79 0.11
C ASP A 237 -6.11 8.98 -1.23
N LEU A 238 -6.89 7.99 -1.72
CA LEU A 238 -7.74 8.17 -2.89
C LEU A 238 -8.76 9.29 -2.63
N PRO A 239 -9.02 10.14 -3.63
CA PRO A 239 -10.04 11.16 -3.49
C PRO A 239 -11.38 10.48 -3.20
N ALA A 240 -11.87 10.63 -1.96
CA ALA A 240 -13.21 10.23 -1.60
C ALA A 240 -14.19 11.09 -2.39
N CYS A 241 -14.50 10.70 -3.61
CA CYS A 241 -15.63 11.15 -4.46
C CYS A 241 -16.01 12.67 -4.48
N ARG A 242 -15.20 13.57 -3.94
CA ARG A 242 -15.62 14.97 -3.75
C ARG A 242 -14.73 16.02 -4.37
N ASP A 243 -13.42 15.81 -4.44
CA ASP A 243 -12.49 16.79 -5.00
C ASP A 243 -11.36 16.01 -5.65
N ASP A 244 -11.16 16.13 -6.96
CA ASP A 244 -10.23 15.38 -7.82
C ASP A 244 -8.73 15.48 -7.45
N ARG A 245 -8.40 15.60 -6.17
CA ARG A 245 -7.03 15.78 -5.69
C ARG A 245 -6.66 14.68 -4.70
N PRO A 246 -5.62 13.91 -4.99
CA PRO A 246 -5.12 12.91 -4.05
C PRO A 246 -4.63 13.56 -2.75
N SER A 247 -5.02 12.99 -1.62
CA SER A 247 -4.46 13.31 -0.31
C SER A 247 -3.09 12.68 -0.14
N ARG A 248 -2.33 13.16 0.84
CA ARG A 248 -1.08 12.54 1.32
C ARG A 248 -1.10 12.37 2.84
N ALA A 249 -2.31 12.35 3.40
CA ALA A 249 -2.52 12.17 4.85
C ALA A 249 -1.98 10.83 5.34
N TYR A 250 -2.03 9.81 4.48
CA TYR A 250 -1.58 8.46 4.77
C TYR A 250 -0.23 8.10 4.13
N PHE A 251 0.55 9.10 3.71
CA PHE A 251 1.88 8.91 3.15
C PHE A 251 2.98 9.12 4.20
N GLY A 252 3.76 8.08 4.48
CA GLY A 252 4.93 8.15 5.34
C GLY A 252 4.62 8.14 6.83
N LEU A 253 3.66 7.34 7.28
CA LEU A 253 3.21 7.24 8.67
C LEU A 253 4.11 6.34 9.52
N SER A 254 4.12 6.58 10.82
CA SER A 254 4.70 5.68 11.84
C SER A 254 3.70 4.61 12.28
N ASP A 255 4.23 3.55 12.96
CA ASP A 255 3.41 2.54 13.65
C ASP A 255 2.41 3.21 14.61
N GLU A 256 2.86 4.18 15.42
CA GLU A 256 1.99 4.89 16.34
C GLU A 256 0.80 5.54 15.65
N GLN A 257 1.03 6.18 14.49
CA GLN A 257 -0.03 6.85 13.74
C GLN A 257 -1.03 5.84 13.15
N VAL A 258 -0.53 4.76 12.53
CA VAL A 258 -1.38 3.72 11.94
C VAL A 258 -2.21 3.01 12.99
N LEU A 259 -1.61 2.67 14.13
CA LEU A 259 -2.27 1.95 15.22
C LEU A 259 -3.40 2.74 15.92
N ARG A 260 -3.53 4.04 15.63
CA ARG A 260 -4.69 4.84 16.11
C ARG A 260 -6.02 4.35 15.53
N SER A 261 -6.03 3.94 14.26
CA SER A 261 -7.25 3.50 13.55
C SER A 261 -7.25 2.04 13.12
N ARG A 262 -6.09 1.34 13.15
CA ARG A 262 -5.92 0.00 12.59
C ARG A 262 -5.23 -0.96 13.55
N SER A 263 -5.33 -2.28 13.27
CA SER A 263 -4.38 -3.28 13.73
C SER A 263 -3.49 -3.74 12.59
N ILE A 264 -2.35 -4.37 12.92
CA ILE A 264 -1.44 -5.00 11.97
C ILE A 264 -1.45 -6.49 12.25
N ASP A 265 -1.87 -7.29 11.27
CA ASP A 265 -2.04 -8.73 11.39
C ASP A 265 -0.95 -9.51 10.63
N SER A 266 -0.34 -8.90 9.61
CA SER A 266 0.76 -9.50 8.85
C SER A 266 2.14 -9.16 9.43
N ALA A 267 3.15 -9.93 9.05
CA ALA A 267 4.53 -9.53 9.29
C ALA A 267 4.83 -8.21 8.58
N CYS A 268 5.18 -7.19 9.36
CA CYS A 268 5.48 -5.84 8.87
C CYS A 268 6.82 -5.40 9.43
N PRO A 269 7.68 -4.73 8.65
CA PRO A 269 8.84 -4.05 9.17
C PRO A 269 8.42 -2.98 10.18
N ALA A 270 9.17 -2.82 11.28
CA ALA A 270 8.89 -1.78 12.26
C ALA A 270 9.06 -0.38 11.62
N CYS A 271 8.05 0.46 11.81
CA CYS A 271 8.00 1.84 11.33
C CYS A 271 7.95 2.82 12.52
N PRO A 272 9.00 2.89 13.36
CA PRO A 272 8.95 3.68 14.61
C PRO A 272 8.84 5.17 14.35
N GLN A 273 9.18 5.62 13.15
CA GLN A 273 9.14 7.04 12.75
C GLN A 273 8.55 7.15 11.34
N GLY A 274 7.62 8.10 11.16
CA GLY A 274 7.15 8.48 9.85
C GLY A 274 8.20 9.25 9.03
N LEU A 275 7.90 9.51 7.76
CA LEU A 275 8.79 10.30 6.88
C LEU A 275 8.81 11.79 7.24
N GLY A 276 7.83 12.27 7.99
CA GLY A 276 7.70 13.68 8.30
C GLY A 276 7.45 14.52 7.04
N TYR A 277 6.60 14.05 6.15
CA TYR A 277 6.30 14.73 4.88
C TYR A 277 5.86 16.19 5.09
N PHE A 278 4.85 16.40 5.93
CA PHE A 278 4.33 17.74 6.22
C PHE A 278 5.32 18.59 7.01
N GLU A 279 6.06 17.97 7.93
CA GLU A 279 7.12 18.61 8.71
C GLU A 279 8.24 19.15 7.79
N SER A 280 8.67 18.35 6.83
CA SER A 280 9.71 18.72 5.86
C SER A 280 9.31 19.90 4.97
N LEU A 281 8.02 20.07 4.74
CA LEU A 281 7.44 21.17 3.96
C LEU A 281 7.11 22.41 4.81
N GLY A 282 7.26 22.34 6.13
CA GLY A 282 6.79 23.39 7.05
C GLY A 282 5.26 23.56 7.00
N MET A 283 4.54 22.46 6.74
CA MET A 283 3.09 22.39 6.60
C MET A 283 2.42 21.75 7.82
N VAL A 284 2.89 22.08 9.01
CA VAL A 284 2.33 21.65 10.29
C VAL A 284 1.86 22.87 11.06
N ALA A 285 0.70 22.77 11.71
CA ALA A 285 0.13 23.81 12.55
C ALA A 285 -0.26 23.22 13.92
N GLY A 286 0.36 23.69 14.99
CA GLY A 286 0.08 23.30 16.37
C GLY A 286 -0.98 24.14 17.09
N GLY A 287 -1.51 25.18 16.43
CA GLY A 287 -2.53 26.06 16.98
C GLY A 287 -3.15 26.96 15.93
N ALA A 288 -4.32 27.55 16.23
CA ALA A 288 -5.09 28.38 15.31
C ALA A 288 -4.30 29.56 14.72
N GLY A 289 -3.45 30.22 15.55
CA GLY A 289 -2.60 31.31 15.08
C GLY A 289 -1.50 30.88 14.11
N GLU A 290 -0.93 29.70 14.31
CA GLU A 290 0.05 29.10 13.39
C GLU A 290 -0.59 28.67 12.08
N LEU A 291 -1.75 28.03 12.14
CA LEU A 291 -2.55 27.69 10.99
C LEU A 291 -2.89 28.92 10.16
N GLY A 292 -3.41 29.99 10.78
CA GLY A 292 -3.71 31.25 10.11
C GLY A 292 -2.49 31.85 9.38
N ARG A 293 -1.32 31.88 10.05
CA ARG A 293 -0.08 32.35 9.41
C ARG A 293 0.34 31.48 8.23
N LEU A 294 0.18 30.16 8.33
CA LEU A 294 0.52 29.22 7.27
C LEU A 294 -0.40 29.41 6.07
N VAL A 295 -1.70 29.45 6.28
CA VAL A 295 -2.72 29.77 5.26
C VAL A 295 -2.38 31.09 4.57
N GLY A 296 -2.15 32.15 5.32
CA GLY A 296 -1.79 33.45 4.78
C GLY A 296 -0.53 33.45 3.90
N ARG A 297 0.51 32.70 4.28
CA ARG A 297 1.72 32.52 3.45
C ARG A 297 1.45 31.79 2.15
N ARG A 298 0.59 30.76 2.16
CA ARG A 298 0.24 29.98 0.96
C ARG A 298 -0.57 30.83 -0.03
N LEU A 299 -1.56 31.55 0.48
CA LEU A 299 -2.34 32.48 -0.34
C LEU A 299 -1.49 33.59 -0.97
N ALA A 300 -0.53 34.16 -0.20
CA ALA A 300 0.39 35.16 -0.73
C ALA A 300 1.28 34.65 -1.88
N ARG A 301 1.42 33.32 -2.02
CA ARG A 301 2.15 32.67 -3.12
C ARG A 301 1.24 32.20 -4.26
N GLY A 302 -0.04 32.59 -4.25
CA GLY A 302 -1.01 32.20 -5.26
C GLY A 302 -1.47 30.73 -5.18
N THR A 303 -1.26 30.08 -4.02
CA THR A 303 -1.70 28.68 -3.83
C THR A 303 -3.15 28.68 -3.33
N SER A 304 -4.07 28.14 -4.15
CA SER A 304 -5.49 28.12 -3.85
C SER A 304 -5.95 26.82 -3.13
N ALA A 305 -5.15 25.77 -3.16
CA ALA A 305 -5.46 24.53 -2.45
C ALA A 305 -4.18 23.84 -1.96
N PHE A 306 -4.18 23.40 -0.69
CA PHE A 306 -3.03 22.75 -0.04
C PHE A 306 -3.45 21.99 1.20
N GLU A 307 -2.67 20.98 1.55
CA GLU A 307 -2.84 20.21 2.78
C GLU A 307 -2.00 20.79 3.91
N VAL A 308 -2.53 20.70 5.14
CA VAL A 308 -1.85 21.10 6.40
C VAL A 308 -2.05 20.01 7.41
N LYS A 309 -0.96 19.53 8.03
CA LYS A 309 -1.05 18.65 9.18
C LYS A 309 -1.35 19.46 10.43
N LEU A 310 -2.33 19.02 11.18
CA LEU A 310 -2.72 19.61 12.45
C LEU A 310 -2.02 18.88 13.60
N ALA A 311 -1.54 19.61 14.57
CA ALA A 311 -0.82 19.06 15.71
C ALA A 311 -1.32 19.70 17.03
N GLY A 312 -0.95 19.09 18.17
CA GLY A 312 -1.35 19.60 19.48
C GLY A 312 -2.85 19.74 19.65
N PRO A 313 -3.34 20.88 20.14
CA PRO A 313 -4.79 21.10 20.36
C PRO A 313 -5.67 21.07 19.09
N LEU A 314 -5.06 21.16 17.91
CA LEU A 314 -5.77 21.05 16.61
C LEU A 314 -5.79 19.63 16.08
N ALA A 315 -4.95 18.74 16.63
CA ALA A 315 -4.92 17.35 16.20
C ALA A 315 -6.24 16.65 16.56
N TYR A 316 -6.71 15.84 15.64
CA TYR A 316 -7.92 15.05 15.81
C TYR A 316 -7.65 13.82 16.68
N GLY A 317 -8.52 13.57 17.65
CA GLY A 317 -8.67 12.25 18.24
C GLY A 317 -9.25 11.26 17.20
N ALA A 318 -9.14 9.96 17.45
CA ALA A 318 -9.57 8.88 16.56
C ALA A 318 -11.07 8.88 16.16
N ASP A 319 -11.88 9.78 16.67
CA ASP A 319 -13.28 9.94 16.33
C ASP A 319 -13.43 10.80 15.07
N ALA A 320 -13.41 10.15 13.93
CA ALA A 320 -13.67 10.76 12.63
C ALA A 320 -15.08 11.37 12.61
N GLY A 321 -15.18 12.69 12.53
CA GLY A 321 -16.44 13.37 12.28
C GLY A 321 -16.70 14.68 13.01
N ALA A 322 -15.94 15.02 14.06
CA ALA A 322 -16.09 16.31 14.73
C ALA A 322 -15.00 17.29 14.23
N GLU A 323 -15.37 18.49 13.78
CA GLU A 323 -14.39 19.55 13.46
C GLU A 323 -13.53 19.87 14.70
N ALA A 324 -12.19 19.90 14.53
CA ALA A 324 -11.33 20.41 15.59
C ALA A 324 -11.73 21.86 15.91
N PRO A 325 -12.02 22.17 17.19
CA PRO A 325 -12.48 23.49 17.55
C PRO A 325 -11.50 24.58 17.04
N GLY A 326 -12.00 25.47 16.19
CA GLY A 326 -11.25 26.62 15.72
C GLY A 326 -10.46 26.48 14.42
N VAL A 327 -10.38 25.30 13.80
CA VAL A 327 -9.68 25.12 12.50
C VAL A 327 -10.38 25.92 11.40
N GLY A 328 -11.68 25.69 11.20
CA GLY A 328 -12.48 26.41 10.20
C GLY A 328 -12.45 27.92 10.40
N GLU A 329 -12.57 28.39 11.64
CA GLU A 329 -12.51 29.81 11.96
C GLU A 329 -11.12 30.44 11.73
N ALA A 330 -10.05 29.72 12.05
CA ALA A 330 -8.68 30.19 11.76
C ALA A 330 -8.42 30.31 10.27
N VAL A 331 -8.88 29.35 9.48
CA VAL A 331 -8.77 29.37 8.01
C VAL A 331 -9.61 30.51 7.44
N LYS A 332 -10.89 30.65 7.82
CA LYS A 332 -11.78 31.73 7.37
C LYS A 332 -11.17 33.10 7.63
N ARG A 333 -10.67 33.33 8.85
CA ARG A 333 -10.02 34.59 9.21
C ARG A 333 -8.82 34.90 8.34
N ALA A 334 -7.91 33.93 8.17
CA ALA A 334 -6.71 34.09 7.33
C ALA A 334 -7.06 34.34 5.86
N CYS A 335 -8.13 33.73 5.36
CA CYS A 335 -8.63 33.96 4.01
C CYS A 335 -9.23 35.38 3.88
N ALA A 336 -10.06 35.82 4.84
CA ALA A 336 -10.64 37.16 4.85
C ALA A 336 -9.60 38.26 4.90
N GLU A 337 -8.54 38.13 5.72
CA GLU A 337 -7.41 39.06 5.79
C GLU A 337 -6.66 39.24 4.45
N ARG A 338 -6.84 38.31 3.53
CA ARG A 338 -6.23 38.31 2.18
C ARG A 338 -7.22 38.57 1.04
N GLY A 339 -8.46 38.96 1.39
CA GLY A 339 -9.49 39.30 0.40
C GLY A 339 -10.13 38.09 -0.29
N ALA A 340 -9.89 36.87 0.20
CA ALA A 340 -10.54 35.67 -0.30
C ALA A 340 -12.00 35.63 0.18
N GLN A 341 -12.95 35.45 -0.75
CA GLN A 341 -14.38 35.53 -0.42
C GLN A 341 -14.92 34.25 0.18
N THR A 342 -14.39 33.09 -0.19
CA THR A 342 -14.82 31.80 0.35
C THR A 342 -13.62 30.87 0.53
N CYS A 343 -13.68 30.06 1.59
CA CYS A 343 -12.73 28.98 1.80
C CYS A 343 -13.47 27.74 2.32
N ARG A 344 -12.94 26.58 1.96
CA ARG A 344 -13.39 25.29 2.45
C ARG A 344 -12.24 24.63 3.20
N THR A 345 -12.57 23.97 4.30
CA THR A 345 -11.61 23.12 5.02
C THR A 345 -12.23 21.75 5.12
N THR A 346 -11.53 20.74 4.59
CA THR A 346 -11.95 19.34 4.62
C THR A 346 -10.89 18.52 5.33
N LEU A 347 -11.28 17.70 6.29
CA LEU A 347 -10.34 16.78 6.94
C LEU A 347 -10.16 15.55 6.09
N GLN A 348 -8.89 15.19 5.89
CA GLN A 348 -8.49 14.08 5.02
C GLN A 348 -8.17 12.79 5.81
N GLY A 349 -8.15 12.86 7.15
CA GLY A 349 -7.68 11.81 8.04
C GLY A 349 -6.27 12.07 8.57
N MET A 350 -5.82 11.28 9.52
CA MET A 350 -4.48 11.37 10.15
C MET A 350 -4.06 12.80 10.51
N ASP A 351 -4.99 13.58 11.05
CA ASP A 351 -4.78 14.98 11.44
C ASP A 351 -4.41 15.92 10.28
N VAL A 352 -4.77 15.60 9.05
CA VAL A 352 -4.52 16.45 7.87
C VAL A 352 -5.78 17.14 7.42
N ALA A 353 -5.69 18.44 7.21
CA ALA A 353 -6.76 19.27 6.66
C ALA A 353 -6.39 19.74 5.25
N LEU A 354 -7.29 19.54 4.29
CA LEU A 354 -7.25 20.19 2.98
C LEU A 354 -7.87 21.59 3.12
N VAL A 355 -7.13 22.61 2.76
CA VAL A 355 -7.60 24.01 2.68
C VAL A 355 -7.74 24.39 1.22
N GLU A 356 -8.93 24.78 0.82
CA GLU A 356 -9.28 25.25 -0.51
C GLU A 356 -9.82 26.67 -0.43
N VAL A 357 -9.32 27.53 -1.31
CA VAL A 357 -9.75 28.92 -1.39
C VAL A 357 -10.38 29.13 -2.76
N CYS A 358 -11.67 29.43 -2.75
CA CYS A 358 -12.39 29.79 -3.96
C CYS A 358 -12.28 31.30 -4.17
N GLU A 359 -11.69 31.71 -5.27
CA GLU A 359 -11.80 33.10 -5.71
C GLU A 359 -13.27 33.33 -6.11
N GLY A 360 -13.94 34.28 -5.46
CA GLY A 360 -15.26 34.70 -5.89
C GLY A 360 -15.15 35.18 -7.33
N ARG A 361 -15.93 34.59 -8.24
CA ARG A 361 -16.15 35.25 -9.54
C ARG A 361 -16.68 36.64 -9.24
N ALA A 362 -15.91 37.67 -9.58
CA ALA A 362 -16.45 39.01 -9.67
C ALA A 362 -17.62 38.95 -10.66
N SER A 363 -18.83 39.17 -10.13
CA SER A 363 -20.05 39.32 -10.92
C SER A 363 -20.00 40.57 -11.77
#